data_7c222343907773286500b4da46b584ec
#
_entry.id   7c222343907773286500b4da46b584ec
#
_cell.length_a   1.000
_cell.length_b   1.000
_cell.length_c   1.000
_cell.angle_alpha   90.00
_cell.angle_beta   90.00
_cell.angle_gamma   90.00
#
_symmetry.space_group_name_H-M   'P 1'
#
loop_
_entity.id
_entity.type
_entity.pdbx_description
1 polymer ?
#
loop_
_entity_poly.entity_id
_entity_poly.type
_entity_poly.pdbx_seq_one_letter_code
_entity_poly.pdbx_strand_id
1 'polypeptide(L)'
;MLIRYSIRFLLRTQTAGKLPADETAGLRMRVYIYGVGAVDFAVGVGVLPSDWDKDAGRARTNKEANRAIDEYTAVAKEIFNRFELLEKRIPTRDEFKALFLELSGRTPTADADERSRTDALFEEYISTVSVQNSWTLSTLRKVKTVRRHFLASRPPRYINELTEEDLQRFVSRLLRKGMRNTTVAKDYAFVRWFLSWASKKGYYTGNVHQTFKPRLKGTDGNAKEIIYLTLSEMERLRACEIPASKTYLEQTRDVFLFCCYTSLRYSDVAALTVEDVKEGYIQVVTQKTSDGLKIELNRHAQAIIDKYRGKRFRGSLALPVISNQKMNDYLKELGQMAGLDEPTRIVYFKGDKRFDEYHPKWELLTTHCARRTFVVTALQLGIPVEVIIRWTGHSSYEAMKPYVAIVDDLKKREMNKFNLL
;
A
#
# COMPACT_ATOMS: atom_id res chain seq x y z
N MET A 1 49.96 -24.19 -16.62
CA MET A 1 50.35 -24.33 -15.17
C MET A 1 49.41 -25.33 -14.59
N LEU A 2 49.91 -26.33 -13.86
CA LEU A 2 49.04 -27.34 -13.28
C LEU A 2 48.74 -26.95 -11.81
N ILE A 3 47.44 -26.69 -11.51
CA ILE A 3 47.02 -26.35 -10.16
C ILE A 3 46.85 -27.63 -9.33
N ARG A 4 47.55 -27.73 -8.23
CA ARG A 4 47.38 -28.87 -7.29
C ARG A 4 46.23 -28.58 -6.32
N TYR A 5 45.23 -29.46 -6.28
CA TYR A 5 44.09 -29.34 -5.37
C TYR A 5 43.58 -30.74 -4.96
N SER A 6 42.81 -30.79 -3.86
CA SER A 6 42.04 -31.97 -3.47
C SER A 6 40.62 -31.59 -3.11
N ILE A 7 39.65 -32.44 -3.49
CA ILE A 7 38.24 -32.28 -3.18
C ILE A 7 37.84 -33.46 -2.28
N ARG A 8 37.26 -33.20 -1.10
CA ARG A 8 36.77 -34.20 -0.17
C ARG A 8 35.36 -33.88 0.27
N PHE A 9 34.56 -34.91 0.41
CA PHE A 9 33.23 -34.81 1.00
C PHE A 9 33.23 -35.43 2.39
N LEU A 10 32.56 -34.72 3.33
CA LEU A 10 32.59 -35.07 4.74
C LEU A 10 31.18 -34.86 5.32
N LEU A 11 30.77 -35.75 6.22
CA LEU A 11 29.56 -35.49 7.01
C LEU A 11 29.86 -34.44 8.09
N ARG A 12 28.92 -33.49 8.27
CA ARG A 12 29.01 -32.49 9.33
C ARG A 12 28.61 -33.14 10.66
N THR A 13 29.58 -33.56 11.44
CA THR A 13 29.37 -33.96 12.83
C THR A 13 29.20 -32.74 13.71
N GLN A 14 28.10 -32.66 14.49
CA GLN A 14 27.98 -31.63 15.54
C GLN A 14 29.01 -31.91 16.63
N THR A 15 29.60 -30.87 17.17
CA THR A 15 30.81 -30.88 18.02
C THR A 15 30.61 -31.48 19.43
N ALA A 16 29.56 -32.17 19.76
CA ALA A 16 29.36 -32.73 21.12
C ALA A 16 28.31 -33.81 21.25
N GLY A 17 28.07 -34.66 20.30
CA GLY A 17 27.14 -35.77 20.51
C GLY A 17 27.17 -36.77 19.36
N LYS A 18 27.08 -38.05 19.64
CA LYS A 18 26.77 -39.07 18.63
C LYS A 18 25.34 -38.73 18.11
N LEU A 19 25.23 -38.40 16.82
CA LEU A 19 23.93 -38.33 16.17
C LEU A 19 23.19 -39.66 16.38
N PRO A 20 21.89 -39.66 16.67
CA PRO A 20 21.05 -40.85 16.63
C PRO A 20 21.24 -41.59 15.29
N ALA A 21 21.15 -42.90 15.28
CA ALA A 21 21.42 -43.72 14.08
C ALA A 21 20.45 -43.48 12.93
N ASP A 22 19.32 -42.88 13.21
CA ASP A 22 18.20 -42.54 12.33
C ASP A 22 18.16 -41.06 11.87
N GLU A 23 19.11 -40.24 12.34
CA GLU A 23 19.19 -38.82 11.99
C GLU A 23 20.22 -38.58 10.89
N THR A 24 19.84 -37.78 9.87
CA THR A 24 20.71 -37.44 8.75
C THR A 24 21.71 -36.33 9.12
N ALA A 25 22.97 -36.52 8.74
CA ALA A 25 24.02 -35.51 8.85
C ALA A 25 24.17 -34.76 7.57
N GLY A 26 24.31 -33.40 7.66
CA GLY A 26 24.53 -32.56 6.50
C GLY A 26 25.86 -32.88 5.81
N LEU A 27 25.86 -32.96 4.47
CA LEU A 27 27.04 -33.17 3.66
C LEU A 27 27.80 -31.86 3.41
N ARG A 28 29.13 -31.90 3.55
CA ARG A 28 30.05 -30.77 3.29
C ARG A 28 31.09 -31.19 2.25
N MET A 29 31.33 -30.32 1.27
CA MET A 29 32.47 -30.37 0.35
C MET A 29 33.62 -29.50 0.91
N ARG A 30 34.81 -30.05 0.98
CA ARG A 30 36.05 -29.32 1.29
C ARG A 30 36.98 -29.37 0.08
N VAL A 31 37.32 -28.17 -0.44
CA VAL A 31 38.31 -28.04 -1.50
C VAL A 31 39.59 -27.47 -0.89
N TYR A 32 40.69 -28.18 -0.99
CA TYR A 32 42.01 -27.72 -0.56
C TYR A 32 42.84 -27.34 -1.78
N ILE A 33 43.24 -26.07 -1.85
CA ILE A 33 44.09 -25.54 -2.92
C ILE A 33 45.50 -25.40 -2.38
N TYR A 34 46.45 -26.13 -2.94
CA TYR A 34 47.84 -26.12 -2.46
C TYR A 34 48.45 -24.73 -2.66
N GLY A 35 49.06 -24.20 -1.60
CA GLY A 35 49.63 -22.86 -1.55
C GLY A 35 48.62 -21.76 -1.17
N VAL A 36 47.30 -22.05 -1.08
CA VAL A 36 46.28 -21.06 -0.76
C VAL A 36 45.46 -21.44 0.47
N GLY A 37 45.08 -22.74 0.61
CA GLY A 37 44.35 -23.27 1.76
C GLY A 37 43.00 -23.88 1.41
N ALA A 38 42.18 -24.15 2.44
CA ALA A 38 40.90 -24.83 2.30
C ALA A 38 39.71 -23.89 2.12
N VAL A 39 38.74 -24.29 1.31
CA VAL A 39 37.41 -23.67 1.16
C VAL A 39 36.33 -24.74 1.39
N ASP A 40 35.36 -24.45 2.22
CA ASP A 40 34.29 -25.39 2.58
C ASP A 40 32.93 -24.90 2.04
N PHE A 41 32.13 -25.85 1.54
CA PHE A 41 30.77 -25.62 1.06
C PHE A 41 29.79 -26.62 1.67
N ALA A 42 28.63 -26.16 2.08
CA ALA A 42 27.53 -27.07 2.44
C ALA A 42 26.88 -27.58 1.14
N VAL A 43 26.67 -28.90 1.04
CA VAL A 43 26.09 -29.51 -0.18
C VAL A 43 24.55 -29.40 -0.18
N GLY A 44 23.92 -29.22 1.00
CA GLY A 44 22.47 -29.06 1.13
C GLY A 44 21.68 -30.39 1.13
N VAL A 45 22.38 -31.52 1.14
CA VAL A 45 21.79 -32.85 1.22
C VAL A 45 22.22 -33.50 2.53
N GLY A 46 21.28 -34.17 3.19
CA GLY A 46 21.54 -34.97 4.40
C GLY A 46 21.76 -36.43 4.05
N VAL A 47 22.73 -37.08 4.73
CA VAL A 47 23.05 -38.52 4.58
C VAL A 47 23.05 -39.18 5.94
N LEU A 48 22.48 -40.37 6.04
CA LEU A 48 22.56 -41.18 7.26
C LEU A 48 24.04 -41.58 7.50
N PRO A 49 24.57 -41.47 8.73
CA PRO A 49 25.93 -41.86 9.03
C PRO A 49 26.23 -43.34 8.67
N SER A 50 25.23 -44.22 8.78
CA SER A 50 25.32 -45.64 8.40
C SER A 50 25.42 -45.87 6.89
N ASP A 51 24.91 -44.95 6.09
CA ASP A 51 24.95 -44.99 4.62
C ASP A 51 26.21 -44.32 4.03
N TRP A 52 27.02 -43.67 4.88
CA TRP A 52 28.21 -42.95 4.42
C TRP A 52 29.45 -43.79 4.36
N ASP A 53 30.08 -43.91 3.20
CA ASP A 53 31.39 -44.50 3.01
C ASP A 53 32.48 -43.42 3.09
N LYS A 54 33.28 -43.44 4.16
CA LYS A 54 34.32 -42.44 4.41
C LYS A 54 35.48 -42.52 3.43
N ASP A 55 35.80 -43.74 2.98
CA ASP A 55 36.96 -44.01 2.12
C ASP A 55 36.62 -43.66 0.67
N ALA A 56 35.42 -44.00 0.23
CA ALA A 56 34.92 -43.63 -1.08
C ALA A 56 34.46 -42.16 -1.17
N GLY A 57 34.17 -41.51 -0.03
CA GLY A 57 33.63 -40.16 0.02
C GLY A 57 32.24 -40.05 -0.60
N ARG A 58 31.41 -41.11 -0.51
CA ARG A 58 30.09 -41.21 -1.15
C ARG A 58 29.10 -41.94 -0.24
N ALA A 59 27.81 -41.73 -0.51
CA ALA A 59 26.76 -42.51 0.11
C ALA A 59 26.62 -43.87 -0.60
N ARG A 60 26.35 -44.95 0.17
CA ARG A 60 26.18 -46.29 -0.41
C ARG A 60 24.88 -46.45 -1.16
N THR A 61 23.80 -45.88 -0.67
CA THR A 61 22.47 -46.05 -1.25
C THR A 61 21.81 -44.71 -1.68
N ASN A 62 22.16 -43.57 -1.05
CA ASN A 62 21.54 -42.29 -1.33
C ASN A 62 22.01 -41.71 -2.68
N LYS A 63 21.19 -41.97 -3.71
CA LYS A 63 21.46 -41.50 -5.10
C LYS A 63 21.46 -39.98 -5.24
N GLU A 64 20.62 -39.28 -4.50
CA GLU A 64 20.55 -37.83 -4.53
C GLU A 64 21.84 -37.19 -3.98
N ALA A 65 22.35 -37.69 -2.88
CA ALA A 65 23.62 -37.26 -2.32
C ALA A 65 24.77 -37.49 -3.31
N ASN A 66 24.82 -38.68 -3.94
CA ASN A 66 25.85 -39.01 -4.91
C ASN A 66 25.80 -38.13 -6.15
N ARG A 67 24.59 -37.81 -6.64
CA ARG A 67 24.40 -36.87 -7.75
C ARG A 67 24.91 -35.46 -7.38
N ALA A 68 24.58 -34.96 -6.20
CA ALA A 68 25.07 -33.66 -5.72
C ALA A 68 26.62 -33.65 -5.58
N ILE A 69 27.24 -34.75 -5.14
CA ILE A 69 28.68 -34.90 -5.09
C ILE A 69 29.32 -34.78 -6.48
N ASP A 70 28.72 -35.42 -7.48
CA ASP A 70 29.22 -35.38 -8.85
C ASP A 70 29.08 -33.97 -9.47
N GLU A 71 27.92 -33.32 -9.29
CA GLU A 71 27.65 -31.93 -9.75
C GLU A 71 28.66 -30.95 -9.12
N TYR A 72 28.87 -31.01 -7.79
CA TYR A 72 29.82 -30.13 -7.10
C TYR A 72 31.26 -30.36 -7.52
N THR A 73 31.61 -31.61 -7.73
CA THR A 73 32.95 -31.98 -8.23
C THR A 73 33.19 -31.43 -9.64
N ALA A 74 32.18 -31.50 -10.52
CA ALA A 74 32.26 -30.99 -11.87
C ALA A 74 32.48 -29.45 -11.88
N VAL A 75 31.70 -28.72 -11.10
CA VAL A 75 31.84 -27.26 -10.98
C VAL A 75 33.22 -26.88 -10.46
N ALA A 76 33.72 -27.58 -9.41
CA ALA A 76 35.04 -27.25 -8.88
C ALA A 76 36.17 -27.51 -9.90
N LYS A 77 36.09 -28.59 -10.68
CA LYS A 77 37.01 -28.88 -11.77
C LYS A 77 36.97 -27.86 -12.89
N GLU A 78 35.77 -27.39 -13.26
CA GLU A 78 35.59 -26.35 -14.26
C GLU A 78 36.29 -25.05 -13.88
N ILE A 79 36.21 -24.65 -12.61
CA ILE A 79 36.89 -23.45 -12.09
C ILE A 79 38.40 -23.62 -12.21
N PHE A 80 38.97 -24.75 -11.78
CA PHE A 80 40.39 -25.00 -11.88
C PHE A 80 40.86 -24.99 -13.33
N ASN A 81 40.13 -25.63 -14.25
CA ASN A 81 40.41 -25.62 -15.68
C ASN A 81 40.42 -24.19 -16.23
N ARG A 82 39.47 -23.34 -15.82
CA ARG A 82 39.44 -21.95 -16.27
C ARG A 82 40.69 -21.19 -15.81
N PHE A 83 41.11 -21.32 -14.56
CA PHE A 83 42.32 -20.67 -14.06
C PHE A 83 43.60 -21.24 -14.69
N GLU A 84 43.66 -22.55 -14.95
CA GLU A 84 44.81 -23.17 -15.62
C GLU A 84 44.99 -22.75 -17.06
N LEU A 85 43.89 -22.70 -17.82
CA LEU A 85 43.92 -22.47 -19.25
C LEU A 85 43.90 -21.00 -19.65
N LEU A 86 43.05 -20.22 -19.00
CA LEU A 86 42.82 -18.82 -19.39
C LEU A 86 43.65 -17.85 -18.53
N GLU A 87 43.61 -17.99 -17.21
CA GLU A 87 44.25 -17.01 -16.32
C GLU A 87 45.71 -17.35 -15.99
N LYS A 88 46.10 -18.59 -16.16
CA LYS A 88 47.47 -19.14 -15.92
C LYS A 88 48.01 -18.84 -14.53
N ARG A 89 47.15 -18.76 -13.51
CA ARG A 89 47.48 -18.49 -12.11
C ARG A 89 46.62 -19.36 -11.18
N ILE A 90 47.01 -19.40 -9.90
CA ILE A 90 46.21 -20.08 -8.88
C ILE A 90 45.11 -19.13 -8.38
N PRO A 91 43.83 -19.56 -8.25
CA PRO A 91 42.78 -18.72 -7.68
C PRO A 91 43.01 -18.47 -6.19
N THR A 92 42.65 -17.29 -5.72
CA THR A 92 42.51 -17.02 -4.28
C THR A 92 41.30 -17.77 -3.71
N ARG A 93 41.20 -17.87 -2.37
CA ARG A 93 40.01 -18.49 -1.72
C ARG A 93 38.70 -17.81 -2.10
N ASP A 94 38.73 -16.46 -2.13
CA ASP A 94 37.54 -15.65 -2.36
C ASP A 94 37.10 -15.75 -3.84
N GLU A 95 38.06 -15.72 -4.79
CA GLU A 95 37.77 -15.93 -6.21
C GLU A 95 37.18 -17.33 -6.46
N PHE A 96 37.79 -18.37 -5.92
CA PHE A 96 37.27 -19.73 -6.05
C PHE A 96 35.88 -19.85 -5.45
N LYS A 97 35.67 -19.29 -4.27
CA LYS A 97 34.37 -19.30 -3.57
C LYS A 97 33.30 -18.56 -4.35
N ALA A 98 33.61 -17.37 -4.87
CA ALA A 98 32.66 -16.57 -5.65
C ALA A 98 32.22 -17.29 -6.94
N LEU A 99 33.18 -17.80 -7.72
CA LEU A 99 32.91 -18.52 -8.96
C LEU A 99 32.19 -19.85 -8.71
N PHE A 100 32.51 -20.56 -7.64
CA PHE A 100 31.83 -21.81 -7.27
C PHE A 100 30.34 -21.54 -6.97
N LEU A 101 30.05 -20.50 -6.25
CA LEU A 101 28.67 -20.11 -5.90
C LEU A 101 27.89 -19.63 -7.16
N GLU A 102 28.56 -18.90 -8.05
CA GLU A 102 27.99 -18.47 -9.33
C GLU A 102 27.66 -19.66 -10.23
N LEU A 103 28.64 -20.55 -10.51
CA LEU A 103 28.49 -21.67 -11.43
C LEU A 103 27.60 -22.80 -10.88
N SER A 104 27.54 -22.96 -9.54
CA SER A 104 26.63 -23.90 -8.89
C SER A 104 25.20 -23.40 -8.77
N GLY A 105 24.89 -22.16 -9.27
CA GLY A 105 23.59 -21.51 -9.13
C GLY A 105 23.26 -21.11 -7.68
N ARG A 106 24.27 -21.13 -6.78
CA ARG A 106 24.17 -20.73 -5.39
C ARG A 106 24.86 -19.40 -5.18
N THR A 107 24.14 -18.33 -5.31
CA THR A 107 24.63 -17.01 -4.88
C THR A 107 25.04 -17.07 -3.38
N PRO A 108 26.06 -16.31 -2.93
CA PRO A 108 26.55 -16.36 -1.54
C PRO A 108 25.41 -16.12 -0.54
N THR A 109 25.12 -17.08 0.29
CA THR A 109 24.00 -17.06 1.23
C THR A 109 24.13 -16.00 2.32
N ALA A 110 25.32 -15.53 2.66
CA ALA A 110 25.50 -14.50 3.70
C ALA A 110 25.08 -13.09 3.23
N ASP A 111 25.46 -12.66 2.03
CA ASP A 111 25.06 -11.35 1.47
C ASP A 111 23.66 -11.39 0.87
N ALA A 112 23.26 -12.54 0.29
CA ALA A 112 21.91 -12.74 -0.22
C ALA A 112 20.89 -12.84 0.92
N ASP A 113 21.25 -13.48 2.04
CA ASP A 113 20.42 -13.54 3.24
C ASP A 113 20.22 -12.16 3.87
N GLU A 114 21.26 -11.34 3.99
CA GLU A 114 21.13 -9.98 4.52
C GLU A 114 20.29 -9.09 3.60
N ARG A 115 20.46 -9.23 2.27
CA ARG A 115 19.63 -8.51 1.26
C ARG A 115 18.20 -9.01 1.18
N SER A 116 17.91 -10.24 1.60
CA SER A 116 16.55 -10.79 1.60
C SER A 116 15.82 -10.63 2.93
N ARG A 117 16.37 -9.88 3.87
CA ARG A 117 15.71 -9.56 5.14
C ARG A 117 14.42 -8.79 4.93
N THR A 118 13.33 -9.30 5.46
CA THR A 118 11.98 -8.76 5.30
C THR A 118 11.85 -7.30 5.73
N ASP A 119 12.49 -6.92 6.85
CA ASP A 119 12.45 -5.54 7.37
C ASP A 119 13.26 -4.56 6.53
N ALA A 120 14.44 -4.98 6.04
CA ALA A 120 15.31 -4.19 5.18
C ALA A 120 14.70 -3.99 3.79
N LEU A 121 14.16 -5.05 3.20
CA LEU A 121 13.47 -4.99 1.91
C LEU A 121 12.23 -4.08 1.95
N PHE A 122 11.47 -4.11 3.05
CA PHE A 122 10.33 -3.21 3.17
C PHE A 122 10.77 -1.73 3.25
N GLU A 123 11.89 -1.43 3.89
CA GLU A 123 12.45 -0.08 3.91
C GLU A 123 12.96 0.33 2.52
N GLU A 124 13.66 -0.57 1.81
CA GLU A 124 14.09 -0.36 0.42
C GLU A 124 12.89 -0.13 -0.52
N TYR A 125 11.82 -0.90 -0.36
CA TYR A 125 10.56 -0.67 -1.08
C TYR A 125 10.04 0.75 -0.85
N ILE A 126 9.98 1.19 0.40
CA ILE A 126 9.49 2.53 0.73
C ILE A 126 10.38 3.59 0.10
N SER A 127 11.71 3.49 0.26
CA SER A 127 12.64 4.49 -0.27
C SER A 127 12.61 4.55 -1.80
N THR A 128 12.61 3.41 -2.47
CA THR A 128 12.63 3.32 -3.94
C THR A 128 11.30 3.74 -4.56
N VAL A 129 10.20 3.13 -4.10
CA VAL A 129 8.88 3.32 -4.74
C VAL A 129 8.28 4.68 -4.38
N SER A 130 8.64 5.26 -3.22
CA SER A 130 8.20 6.62 -2.89
C SER A 130 8.72 7.67 -3.88
N VAL A 131 9.95 7.52 -4.35
CA VAL A 131 10.55 8.40 -5.36
C VAL A 131 9.95 8.11 -6.74
N GLN A 132 9.92 6.83 -7.15
CA GLN A 132 9.40 6.41 -8.45
C GLN A 132 7.95 6.86 -8.69
N ASN A 133 7.12 6.80 -7.65
CA ASN A 133 5.69 7.11 -7.74
C ASN A 133 5.35 8.48 -7.13
N SER A 134 6.35 9.33 -6.83
CA SER A 134 6.16 10.66 -6.27
C SER A 134 5.19 10.69 -5.08
N TRP A 135 5.40 9.79 -4.10
CA TRP A 135 4.47 9.67 -2.98
C TRP A 135 4.39 10.95 -2.15
N THR A 136 3.18 11.37 -1.86
CA THR A 136 2.95 12.44 -0.90
C THR A 136 3.40 12.04 0.51
N LEU A 137 3.69 13.02 1.36
CA LEU A 137 4.00 12.77 2.78
C LEU A 137 2.91 11.95 3.49
N SER A 138 1.65 12.15 3.10
CA SER A 138 0.50 11.39 3.61
C SER A 138 0.59 9.91 3.22
N THR A 139 0.89 9.61 1.95
CA THR A 139 1.08 8.25 1.45
C THR A 139 2.26 7.58 2.16
N LEU A 140 3.38 8.28 2.28
CA LEU A 140 4.59 7.79 2.95
C LEU A 140 4.30 7.40 4.41
N ARG A 141 3.62 8.29 5.18
CA ARG A 141 3.22 8.00 6.57
C ARG A 141 2.33 6.77 6.67
N LYS A 142 1.41 6.60 5.72
CA LYS A 142 0.51 5.45 5.66
C LYS A 142 1.29 4.15 5.42
N VAL A 143 2.18 4.11 4.43
CA VAL A 143 2.96 2.91 4.13
C VAL A 143 3.90 2.56 5.28
N LYS A 144 4.53 3.55 5.94
CA LYS A 144 5.31 3.33 7.17
C LYS A 144 4.46 2.74 8.31
N THR A 145 3.20 3.13 8.43
CA THR A 145 2.27 2.54 9.39
C THR A 145 1.97 1.08 9.05
N VAL A 146 1.72 0.78 7.77
CA VAL A 146 1.51 -0.60 7.31
C VAL A 146 2.75 -1.47 7.57
N ARG A 147 3.96 -0.96 7.25
CA ARG A 147 5.22 -1.65 7.59
C ARG A 147 5.28 -2.01 9.07
N ARG A 148 5.00 -1.05 9.97
CA ARG A 148 4.97 -1.28 11.42
C ARG A 148 3.94 -2.34 11.81
N HIS A 149 2.76 -2.35 11.19
CA HIS A 149 1.74 -3.37 11.42
C HIS A 149 2.20 -4.75 10.96
N PHE A 150 2.83 -4.82 9.79
CA PHE A 150 3.33 -6.06 9.21
C PHE A 150 4.47 -6.66 10.06
N LEU A 151 5.48 -5.88 10.39
CA LEU A 151 6.58 -6.33 11.24
C LEU A 151 6.12 -6.73 12.65
N ALA A 152 5.09 -6.05 13.20
CA ALA A 152 4.49 -6.44 14.47
C ALA A 152 3.76 -7.78 14.43
N SER A 153 3.39 -8.30 13.26
CA SER A 153 2.83 -9.66 13.11
C SER A 153 3.90 -10.76 13.13
N ARG A 154 5.18 -10.39 13.27
CA ARG A 154 6.35 -11.27 13.27
C ARG A 154 6.42 -12.13 12.00
N PRO A 155 6.55 -11.49 10.82
CA PRO A 155 6.85 -12.23 9.60
C PRO A 155 8.22 -12.92 9.74
N PRO A 156 8.56 -13.90 8.89
CA PRO A 156 9.87 -14.52 8.90
C PRO A 156 10.98 -13.48 8.65
N ARG A 157 12.17 -13.78 9.14
CA ARG A 157 13.36 -12.91 8.99
C ARG A 157 13.68 -12.69 7.51
N TYR A 158 13.60 -13.76 6.73
CA TYR A 158 13.88 -13.75 5.29
C TYR A 158 12.60 -13.90 4.49
N ILE A 159 12.42 -13.03 3.49
CA ILE A 159 11.16 -12.91 2.76
C ILE A 159 10.75 -14.18 2.00
N ASN A 160 11.72 -15.00 1.60
CA ASN A 160 11.46 -16.26 0.90
C ASN A 160 10.87 -17.36 1.79
N GLU A 161 10.94 -17.21 3.10
CA GLU A 161 10.32 -18.10 4.08
C GLU A 161 8.85 -17.73 4.35
N LEU A 162 8.32 -16.68 3.71
CA LEU A 162 6.97 -16.18 3.95
C LEU A 162 5.93 -17.19 3.48
N THR A 163 5.07 -17.58 4.40
CA THR A 163 3.97 -18.53 4.18
C THR A 163 2.61 -17.85 4.16
N GLU A 164 1.58 -18.60 3.80
CA GLU A 164 0.19 -18.15 3.86
C GLU A 164 -0.24 -17.89 5.32
N GLU A 165 0.22 -18.71 6.27
CA GLU A 165 -0.04 -18.55 7.69
C GLU A 165 0.50 -17.22 8.24
N ASP A 166 1.62 -16.73 7.73
CA ASP A 166 2.17 -15.42 8.12
C ASP A 166 1.26 -14.27 7.68
N LEU A 167 0.75 -14.32 6.45
CA LEU A 167 -0.23 -13.35 5.96
C LEU A 167 -1.55 -13.45 6.71
N GLN A 168 -2.01 -14.66 7.02
CA GLN A 168 -3.19 -14.88 7.85
C GLN A 168 -2.99 -14.34 9.27
N ARG A 169 -1.81 -14.53 9.86
CA ARG A 169 -1.43 -13.98 11.16
C ARG A 169 -1.45 -12.46 11.15
N PHE A 170 -0.94 -11.84 10.09
CA PHE A 170 -1.00 -10.39 9.90
C PHE A 170 -2.44 -9.89 9.89
N VAL A 171 -3.31 -10.45 9.04
CA VAL A 171 -4.73 -10.09 8.95
C VAL A 171 -5.44 -10.29 10.29
N SER A 172 -5.26 -11.47 10.91
CA SER A 172 -5.86 -11.81 12.21
C SER A 172 -5.42 -10.87 13.33
N ARG A 173 -4.16 -10.42 13.31
CA ARG A 173 -3.67 -9.43 14.28
C ARG A 173 -4.38 -8.08 14.14
N LEU A 174 -4.60 -7.59 12.92
CA LEU A 174 -5.31 -6.34 12.67
C LEU A 174 -6.77 -6.43 13.12
N LEU A 175 -7.43 -7.56 12.82
CA LEU A 175 -8.80 -7.82 13.26
C LEU A 175 -8.91 -7.86 14.79
N ARG A 176 -7.98 -8.55 15.47
CA ARG A 176 -7.93 -8.57 16.95
C ARG A 176 -7.70 -7.19 17.58
N LYS A 177 -7.03 -6.26 16.88
CA LYS A 177 -6.94 -4.85 17.28
C LYS A 177 -8.23 -4.07 17.07
N GLY A 178 -9.31 -4.70 16.64
CA GLY A 178 -10.60 -4.07 16.42
C GLY A 178 -10.66 -3.17 15.18
N MET A 179 -9.74 -3.32 14.22
CA MET A 179 -9.77 -2.53 13.00
C MET A 179 -10.95 -2.93 12.11
N ARG A 180 -11.54 -1.95 11.43
CA ARG A 180 -12.59 -2.21 10.43
C ARG A 180 -12.03 -3.01 9.26
N ASN A 181 -12.82 -3.93 8.72
CA ASN A 181 -12.42 -4.78 7.60
C ASN A 181 -11.90 -3.98 6.40
N THR A 182 -12.49 -2.83 6.11
CA THR A 182 -12.03 -1.92 5.05
C THR A 182 -10.62 -1.36 5.29
N THR A 183 -10.22 -1.19 6.55
CA THR A 183 -8.85 -0.78 6.92
C THR A 183 -7.89 -1.95 6.77
N VAL A 184 -8.27 -3.13 7.27
CA VAL A 184 -7.49 -4.36 7.12
C VAL A 184 -7.22 -4.69 5.65
N ALA A 185 -8.26 -4.59 4.79
CA ALA A 185 -8.12 -4.82 3.35
C ALA A 185 -7.13 -3.85 2.69
N LYS A 186 -7.14 -2.57 3.09
CA LYS A 186 -6.19 -1.57 2.58
C LYS A 186 -4.75 -1.83 3.05
N ASP A 187 -4.56 -2.17 4.31
CA ASP A 187 -3.24 -2.49 4.84
C ASP A 187 -2.68 -3.75 4.15
N TYR A 188 -3.53 -4.77 3.95
CA TYR A 188 -3.15 -5.97 3.22
C TYR A 188 -2.80 -5.69 1.75
N ALA A 189 -3.53 -4.79 1.07
CA ALA A 189 -3.21 -4.39 -0.30
C ALA A 189 -1.80 -3.77 -0.41
N PHE A 190 -1.38 -2.96 0.57
CA PHE A 190 -0.01 -2.43 0.61
C PHE A 190 1.05 -3.51 0.81
N VAL A 191 0.78 -4.52 1.66
CA VAL A 191 1.69 -5.67 1.83
C VAL A 191 1.79 -6.46 0.52
N ARG A 192 0.68 -6.66 -0.19
CA ARG A 192 0.70 -7.30 -1.52
C ARG A 192 1.53 -6.52 -2.54
N TRP A 193 1.44 -5.19 -2.55
CA TRP A 193 2.25 -4.35 -3.44
C TRP A 193 3.73 -4.45 -3.11
N PHE A 194 4.09 -4.47 -1.83
CA PHE A 194 5.46 -4.73 -1.39
C PHE A 194 5.97 -6.09 -1.90
N LEU A 195 5.22 -7.17 -1.67
CA LEU A 195 5.60 -8.52 -2.11
C LEU A 195 5.69 -8.63 -3.64
N SER A 196 4.77 -7.97 -4.36
CA SER A 196 4.82 -7.90 -5.83
C SER A 196 6.05 -7.15 -6.33
N TRP A 197 6.46 -6.08 -5.65
CA TRP A 197 7.68 -5.35 -5.95
C TRP A 197 8.91 -6.22 -5.67
N ALA A 198 8.97 -6.88 -4.51
CA ALA A 198 10.06 -7.77 -4.15
C ALA A 198 10.21 -8.93 -5.16
N SER A 199 9.09 -9.47 -5.63
CA SER A 199 9.08 -10.52 -6.67
C SER A 199 9.63 -9.99 -8.01
N LYS A 200 9.21 -8.80 -8.45
CA LYS A 200 9.73 -8.17 -9.67
C LYS A 200 11.24 -7.87 -9.61
N LYS A 201 11.77 -7.64 -8.41
CA LYS A 201 13.21 -7.42 -8.18
C LYS A 201 14.00 -8.71 -8.01
N GLY A 202 13.35 -9.86 -7.99
CA GLY A 202 14.00 -11.17 -7.77
C GLY A 202 14.35 -11.45 -6.30
N TYR A 203 13.94 -10.60 -5.35
CA TYR A 203 14.16 -10.82 -3.92
C TYR A 203 13.22 -11.85 -3.31
N TYR A 204 12.03 -12.01 -3.90
CA TYR A 204 10.99 -12.91 -3.43
C TYR A 204 10.55 -13.86 -4.54
N THR A 205 10.73 -15.14 -4.35
CA THR A 205 10.38 -16.20 -5.31
C THR A 205 9.03 -16.86 -5.02
N GLY A 206 8.45 -16.61 -3.84
CA GLY A 206 7.15 -17.16 -3.46
C GLY A 206 5.98 -16.45 -4.16
N ASN A 207 4.81 -17.08 -4.10
CA ASN A 207 3.58 -16.60 -4.75
C ASN A 207 2.40 -16.40 -3.77
N VAL A 208 2.60 -16.54 -2.46
CA VAL A 208 1.50 -16.48 -1.47
C VAL A 208 0.71 -15.17 -1.51
N HIS A 209 1.33 -14.07 -1.93
CA HIS A 209 0.66 -12.78 -2.12
C HIS A 209 -0.35 -12.77 -3.28
N GLN A 210 -0.27 -13.72 -4.19
CA GLN A 210 -1.21 -13.90 -5.32
C GLN A 210 -2.33 -14.87 -4.96
N THR A 211 -2.02 -15.91 -4.21
CA THR A 211 -2.95 -17.00 -3.85
C THR A 211 -3.79 -16.66 -2.63
N PHE A 212 -3.20 -16.10 -1.57
CA PHE A 212 -3.93 -15.71 -0.37
C PHE A 212 -4.81 -14.49 -0.59
N LYS A 213 -6.12 -14.67 -0.42
CA LYS A 213 -7.13 -13.62 -0.56
C LYS A 213 -8.05 -13.67 0.68
N PRO A 214 -7.77 -12.85 1.71
CA PRO A 214 -8.60 -12.83 2.89
C PRO A 214 -10.04 -12.40 2.54
N ARG A 215 -11.02 -13.20 2.94
CA ARG A 215 -12.44 -12.87 2.77
C ARG A 215 -12.89 -11.95 3.90
N LEU A 216 -12.99 -10.67 3.61
CA LEU A 216 -13.38 -9.63 4.57
C LEU A 216 -14.76 -9.08 4.18
N LYS A 217 -15.77 -9.31 5.04
CA LYS A 217 -17.13 -8.81 4.81
C LYS A 217 -17.17 -7.28 4.75
N GLY A 218 -18.03 -6.71 3.91
CA GLY A 218 -18.26 -5.27 3.82
C GLY A 218 -17.08 -4.47 3.27
N THR A 219 -16.21 -5.10 2.49
CA THR A 219 -15.13 -4.42 1.76
C THR A 219 -15.52 -4.02 0.35
N ASP A 220 -16.60 -4.59 -0.16
CA ASP A 220 -17.16 -4.28 -1.48
C ASP A 220 -17.75 -2.87 -1.47
N GLY A 221 -17.37 -2.06 -2.46
CA GLY A 221 -17.63 -0.61 -2.48
C GLY A 221 -19.10 -0.18 -2.42
N ASN A 222 -20.04 -1.10 -2.60
CA ASN A 222 -21.49 -0.86 -2.66
C ASN A 222 -22.13 -0.62 -1.28
N ALA A 223 -21.41 -0.82 -0.16
CA ALA A 223 -21.97 -0.75 1.18
C ALA A 223 -21.64 0.54 1.95
N LYS A 224 -21.04 1.56 1.30
CA LYS A 224 -20.73 2.81 2.00
C LYS A 224 -21.88 3.79 1.92
N GLU A 225 -22.47 4.13 3.08
CA GLU A 225 -23.29 5.31 3.24
C GLU A 225 -22.54 6.55 2.74
N ILE A 226 -23.13 7.27 1.79
CA ILE A 226 -22.57 8.52 1.29
C ILE A 226 -23.22 9.65 2.05
N ILE A 227 -22.47 10.25 2.98
CA ILE A 227 -22.92 11.42 3.74
C ILE A 227 -22.82 12.66 2.86
N TYR A 228 -23.95 13.30 2.63
CA TYR A 228 -24.09 14.55 1.87
C TYR A 228 -25.22 15.39 2.47
N LEU A 229 -25.31 16.65 2.12
CA LEU A 229 -26.41 17.54 2.52
C LEU A 229 -27.47 17.61 1.42
N THR A 230 -28.75 17.51 1.80
CA THR A 230 -29.87 17.89 0.94
C THR A 230 -29.91 19.39 0.71
N LEU A 231 -30.69 19.84 -0.26
CA LEU A 231 -30.87 21.28 -0.48
C LEU A 231 -31.45 22.00 0.74
N SER A 232 -32.39 21.39 1.45
CA SER A 232 -32.94 21.96 2.67
C SER A 232 -31.93 22.04 3.81
N GLU A 233 -31.06 21.03 3.95
CA GLU A 233 -29.98 21.02 4.94
C GLU A 233 -28.90 22.07 4.62
N MET A 234 -28.57 22.22 3.33
CA MET A 234 -27.66 23.30 2.89
C MET A 234 -28.24 24.66 3.22
N GLU A 235 -29.54 24.86 3.04
CA GLU A 235 -30.22 26.12 3.36
C GLU A 235 -30.25 26.36 4.86
N ARG A 236 -30.56 25.35 5.70
CA ARG A 236 -30.46 25.45 7.17
C ARG A 236 -29.04 25.85 7.61
N LEU A 237 -28.04 25.24 7.01
CA LEU A 237 -26.64 25.56 7.32
C LEU A 237 -26.29 26.99 6.90
N ARG A 238 -26.77 27.45 5.73
CA ARG A 238 -26.57 28.80 5.21
C ARG A 238 -27.23 29.86 6.07
N ALA A 239 -28.46 29.60 6.50
CA ALA A 239 -29.27 30.50 7.31
C ALA A 239 -28.96 30.47 8.82
N CYS A 240 -28.12 29.52 9.25
CA CYS A 240 -27.79 29.36 10.67
C CYS A 240 -27.20 30.64 11.25
N GLU A 241 -27.82 31.15 12.30
CA GLU A 241 -27.34 32.30 13.06
C GLU A 241 -26.08 31.92 13.84
N ILE A 242 -25.00 32.63 13.60
CA ILE A 242 -23.72 32.40 14.23
C ILE A 242 -23.42 33.59 15.17
N PRO A 243 -23.16 33.35 16.46
CA PRO A 243 -22.80 34.43 17.35
C PRO A 243 -21.55 35.19 16.89
N ALA A 244 -21.53 36.51 17.02
CA ALA A 244 -20.44 37.36 16.61
C ALA A 244 -19.08 36.97 17.24
N SER A 245 -19.09 36.32 18.40
CA SER A 245 -17.89 35.77 19.06
C SER A 245 -17.31 34.53 18.37
N LYS A 246 -18.06 33.88 17.47
CA LYS A 246 -17.67 32.64 16.77
C LYS A 246 -17.40 32.88 15.28
N THR A 247 -16.67 33.91 14.92
CA THR A 247 -16.34 34.24 13.51
C THR A 247 -15.67 33.07 12.75
N TYR A 248 -14.97 32.19 13.46
CA TYR A 248 -14.38 30.98 12.88
C TYR A 248 -15.42 30.00 12.32
N LEU A 249 -16.62 29.95 12.89
CA LEU A 249 -17.73 29.15 12.37
C LEU A 249 -18.29 29.74 11.08
N GLU A 250 -18.40 31.06 11.01
CA GLU A 250 -18.83 31.75 9.80
C GLU A 250 -17.86 31.49 8.64
N GLN A 251 -16.56 31.61 8.88
CA GLN A 251 -15.52 31.31 7.90
C GLN A 251 -15.57 29.83 7.47
N THR A 252 -15.76 28.91 8.43
CA THR A 252 -15.89 27.48 8.15
C THR A 252 -17.12 27.17 7.31
N ARG A 253 -18.28 27.78 7.63
CA ARG A 253 -19.52 27.67 6.86
C ARG A 253 -19.33 28.11 5.43
N ASP A 254 -18.77 29.30 5.23
CA ASP A 254 -18.62 29.90 3.91
C ASP A 254 -17.66 29.05 3.06
N VAL A 255 -16.51 28.60 3.57
CA VAL A 255 -15.59 27.72 2.87
C VAL A 255 -16.24 26.37 2.53
N PHE A 256 -17.00 25.79 3.44
CA PHE A 256 -17.70 24.53 3.23
C PHE A 256 -18.79 24.68 2.15
N LEU A 257 -19.62 25.70 2.23
CA LEU A 257 -20.65 25.97 1.23
C LEU A 257 -20.05 26.30 -0.13
N PHE A 258 -18.94 27.04 -0.17
CA PHE A 258 -18.20 27.24 -1.42
C PHE A 258 -17.80 25.90 -2.07
N CYS A 259 -17.29 24.96 -1.29
CA CYS A 259 -17.00 23.62 -1.79
C CYS A 259 -18.27 22.85 -2.20
N CYS A 260 -19.43 23.07 -1.53
CA CYS A 260 -20.71 22.51 -1.95
C CYS A 260 -21.18 23.06 -3.32
N TYR A 261 -20.77 24.27 -3.67
CA TYR A 261 -21.14 24.92 -4.95
C TYR A 261 -20.12 24.76 -6.07
N THR A 262 -18.88 24.33 -5.76
CA THR A 262 -17.79 24.26 -6.73
C THR A 262 -17.18 22.86 -6.84
N SER A 263 -17.58 21.92 -5.99
CA SER A 263 -17.00 20.56 -5.87
C SER A 263 -15.53 20.50 -5.41
N LEU A 264 -14.86 21.60 -5.11
CA LEU A 264 -13.46 21.58 -4.70
C LEU A 264 -13.22 20.67 -3.51
N ARG A 265 -12.10 19.92 -3.56
CA ARG A 265 -11.62 19.22 -2.38
C ARG A 265 -11.03 20.21 -1.39
N TYR A 266 -10.99 19.83 -0.10
CA TYR A 266 -10.33 20.66 0.90
C TYR A 266 -8.91 21.07 0.49
N SER A 267 -8.11 20.17 -0.06
CA SER A 267 -6.74 20.48 -0.53
C SER A 267 -6.71 21.56 -1.60
N ASP A 268 -7.71 21.58 -2.47
CA ASP A 268 -7.76 22.48 -3.60
C ASP A 268 -8.24 23.89 -3.16
N VAL A 269 -9.28 23.95 -2.32
CA VAL A 269 -9.73 25.24 -1.76
C VAL A 269 -8.72 25.84 -0.78
N ALA A 270 -7.95 25.01 -0.08
CA ALA A 270 -6.89 25.47 0.82
C ALA A 270 -5.66 26.05 0.10
N ALA A 271 -5.56 25.79 -1.21
CA ALA A 271 -4.51 26.34 -2.07
C ALA A 271 -5.04 27.41 -3.04
N LEU A 272 -6.36 27.64 -3.07
CA LEU A 272 -6.99 28.60 -3.99
C LEU A 272 -6.51 30.03 -3.70
N THR A 273 -5.84 30.63 -4.65
CA THR A 273 -5.34 32.01 -4.56
C THR A 273 -6.30 33.01 -5.19
N VAL A 274 -6.11 34.29 -4.90
CA VAL A 274 -6.85 35.36 -5.56
C VAL A 274 -6.62 35.35 -7.08
N GLU A 275 -5.42 34.93 -7.50
CA GLU A 275 -5.07 34.86 -8.94
C GLU A 275 -5.81 33.74 -9.68
N ASP A 276 -6.23 32.70 -8.98
CA ASP A 276 -7.00 31.59 -9.56
C ASP A 276 -8.47 31.97 -9.80
N VAL A 277 -8.95 33.04 -9.17
CA VAL A 277 -10.32 33.55 -9.34
C VAL A 277 -10.37 34.51 -10.54
N LYS A 278 -11.14 34.12 -11.53
CA LYS A 278 -11.39 34.91 -12.76
C LYS A 278 -12.83 35.40 -12.78
N GLU A 279 -13.16 36.23 -13.76
CA GLU A 279 -14.53 36.71 -13.96
C GLU A 279 -15.44 35.52 -14.31
N GLY A 280 -16.34 35.17 -13.39
CA GLY A 280 -17.32 34.09 -13.54
C GLY A 280 -16.81 32.66 -13.43
N TYR A 281 -15.53 32.41 -13.16
CA TYR A 281 -14.99 31.05 -12.97
C TYR A 281 -13.72 31.04 -12.11
N ILE A 282 -13.38 29.87 -11.63
CA ILE A 282 -12.06 29.59 -11.03
C ILE A 282 -11.27 28.63 -11.90
N GLN A 283 -9.94 28.81 -11.94
CA GLN A 283 -9.03 27.94 -12.65
C GLN A 283 -7.98 27.41 -11.68
N VAL A 284 -8.02 26.12 -11.41
CA VAL A 284 -7.17 25.48 -10.40
C VAL A 284 -6.45 24.26 -10.97
N VAL A 285 -5.24 24.00 -10.48
CA VAL A 285 -4.57 22.71 -10.68
C VAL A 285 -4.77 21.89 -9.42
N THR A 286 -5.43 20.74 -9.56
CA THR A 286 -5.77 19.92 -8.39
C THR A 286 -4.54 19.35 -7.71
N GLN A 287 -4.48 19.42 -6.37
CA GLN A 287 -3.34 18.95 -5.58
C GLN A 287 -3.17 17.41 -5.63
N LYS A 288 -4.23 16.68 -5.94
CA LYS A 288 -4.22 15.21 -5.90
C LYS A 288 -3.92 14.56 -7.24
N THR A 289 -4.40 15.12 -8.34
CA THR A 289 -4.33 14.50 -9.67
C THR A 289 -3.57 15.36 -10.67
N SER A 290 -3.17 16.58 -10.28
CA SER A 290 -2.49 17.57 -11.13
C SER A 290 -3.29 17.96 -12.39
N ASP A 291 -4.62 17.75 -12.38
CA ASP A 291 -5.49 18.13 -13.47
C ASP A 291 -5.81 19.63 -13.39
N GLY A 292 -5.75 20.31 -14.52
CA GLY A 292 -6.27 21.67 -14.67
C GLY A 292 -7.80 21.64 -14.72
N LEU A 293 -8.47 22.28 -13.76
CA LEU A 293 -9.91 22.41 -13.74
C LEU A 293 -10.32 23.85 -13.95
N LYS A 294 -11.30 24.05 -14.83
CA LYS A 294 -12.08 25.29 -14.94
C LYS A 294 -13.47 25.01 -14.38
N ILE A 295 -13.87 25.75 -13.36
CA ILE A 295 -15.15 25.59 -12.67
C ILE A 295 -15.89 26.94 -12.72
N GLU A 296 -17.01 26.99 -13.40
CA GLU A 296 -17.87 28.16 -13.48
C GLU A 296 -18.48 28.44 -12.10
N LEU A 297 -18.52 29.72 -11.72
CA LEU A 297 -19.10 30.14 -10.46
C LEU A 297 -20.60 30.43 -10.63
N ASN A 298 -21.41 29.65 -9.90
CA ASN A 298 -22.82 30.02 -9.74
C ASN A 298 -22.95 31.23 -8.77
N ARG A 299 -24.14 31.84 -8.73
CA ARG A 299 -24.40 33.03 -7.92
C ARG A 299 -24.01 32.88 -6.44
N HIS A 300 -24.17 31.68 -5.86
CA HIS A 300 -23.87 31.43 -4.45
C HIS A 300 -22.36 31.36 -4.19
N ALA A 301 -21.62 30.67 -5.06
CA ALA A 301 -20.18 30.64 -5.00
C ALA A 301 -19.57 32.02 -5.24
N GLN A 302 -20.11 32.78 -6.22
CA GLN A 302 -19.68 34.14 -6.51
C GLN A 302 -19.90 35.07 -5.30
N ALA A 303 -21.05 35.00 -4.65
CA ALA A 303 -21.34 35.81 -3.45
C ALA A 303 -20.35 35.57 -2.32
N ILE A 304 -19.91 34.32 -2.15
CA ILE A 304 -18.87 33.97 -1.14
C ILE A 304 -17.53 34.60 -1.52
N ILE A 305 -17.10 34.48 -2.79
CA ILE A 305 -15.87 35.14 -3.27
C ILE A 305 -15.95 36.66 -3.06
N ASP A 306 -17.08 37.28 -3.41
CA ASP A 306 -17.27 38.73 -3.27
C ASP A 306 -17.23 39.21 -1.81
N LYS A 307 -17.77 38.41 -0.87
CA LYS A 307 -17.69 38.67 0.57
C LYS A 307 -16.25 38.78 1.09
N TYR A 308 -15.33 38.00 0.51
CA TYR A 308 -13.91 37.96 0.90
C TYR A 308 -13.01 38.79 -0.04
N ARG A 309 -13.54 39.38 -1.08
CA ARG A 309 -12.78 40.24 -2.02
C ARG A 309 -12.11 41.41 -1.27
N GLY A 310 -10.83 41.59 -1.52
CA GLY A 310 -10.02 42.66 -0.89
C GLY A 310 -9.55 42.33 0.52
N LYS A 311 -10.00 41.21 1.13
CA LYS A 311 -9.44 40.73 2.40
C LYS A 311 -8.12 40.00 2.14
N ARG A 312 -7.12 40.21 2.99
CA ARG A 312 -5.80 39.61 2.87
C ARG A 312 -5.70 38.39 3.78
N PHE A 313 -5.40 37.24 3.20
CA PHE A 313 -5.08 36.01 3.92
C PHE A 313 -3.64 35.59 3.64
N ARG A 314 -3.07 34.75 4.51
CA ARG A 314 -1.69 34.25 4.35
C ARG A 314 -1.55 33.55 2.98
N GLY A 315 -0.48 33.86 2.24
CA GLY A 315 -0.19 33.21 0.95
C GLY A 315 -1.13 33.63 -0.17
N SER A 316 -1.72 34.84 -0.14
CA SER A 316 -2.64 35.35 -1.15
C SER A 316 -3.88 34.47 -1.40
N LEU A 317 -4.30 33.72 -0.38
CA LEU A 317 -5.49 32.87 -0.48
C LEU A 317 -6.76 33.70 -0.75
N ALA A 318 -7.66 33.14 -1.56
CA ALA A 318 -8.94 33.76 -1.87
C ALA A 318 -9.97 33.65 -0.72
N LEU A 319 -9.84 32.63 0.13
CA LEU A 319 -10.78 32.30 1.19
C LEU A 319 -10.07 32.02 2.53
N PRO A 320 -10.74 32.23 3.70
CA PRO A 320 -10.17 32.04 5.04
C PRO A 320 -10.11 30.56 5.41
N VAL A 321 -9.31 29.76 4.73
CA VAL A 321 -9.22 28.32 4.97
C VAL A 321 -8.31 28.04 6.16
N ILE A 322 -8.81 27.26 7.14
CA ILE A 322 -8.08 26.77 8.32
C ILE A 322 -7.68 25.30 8.11
N SER A 323 -6.94 24.71 9.06
CA SER A 323 -6.52 23.30 8.95
C SER A 323 -7.72 22.34 8.82
N ASN A 324 -7.54 21.25 8.04
CA ASN A 324 -8.61 20.28 7.76
C ASN A 324 -9.21 19.67 9.04
N GLN A 325 -8.39 19.43 10.03
CA GLN A 325 -8.86 18.89 11.31
C GLN A 325 -9.81 19.89 12.01
N LYS A 326 -9.39 21.14 12.16
CA LYS A 326 -10.25 22.19 12.75
C LYS A 326 -11.51 22.44 11.93
N MET A 327 -11.41 22.43 10.60
CA MET A 327 -12.61 22.54 9.75
C MET A 327 -13.60 21.42 10.02
N ASN A 328 -13.14 20.18 10.13
CA ASN A 328 -14.03 19.05 10.43
C ASN A 328 -14.67 19.17 11.82
N ASP A 329 -13.92 19.63 12.82
CA ASP A 329 -14.45 19.84 14.17
C ASP A 329 -15.51 20.95 14.19
N TYR A 330 -15.24 22.08 13.53
CA TYR A 330 -16.16 23.21 13.44
C TYR A 330 -17.38 22.92 12.55
N LEU A 331 -17.24 22.08 11.54
CA LEU A 331 -18.39 21.60 10.73
C LEU A 331 -19.38 20.80 11.56
N LYS A 332 -18.92 20.02 12.53
CA LYS A 332 -19.80 19.30 13.44
C LYS A 332 -20.55 20.27 14.36
N GLU A 333 -19.84 21.25 14.93
CA GLU A 333 -20.47 22.31 15.74
C GLU A 333 -21.51 23.08 14.93
N LEU A 334 -21.19 23.48 13.69
CA LEU A 334 -22.12 24.14 12.79
C LEU A 334 -23.33 23.29 12.43
N GLY A 335 -23.10 22.00 12.14
CA GLY A 335 -24.15 21.05 11.81
C GLY A 335 -25.14 20.87 12.98
N GLN A 336 -24.63 20.81 14.20
CA GLN A 336 -25.44 20.76 15.42
C GLN A 336 -26.26 22.06 15.59
N MET A 337 -25.64 23.21 15.43
CA MET A 337 -26.33 24.51 15.51
C MET A 337 -27.41 24.67 14.41
N ALA A 338 -27.18 24.11 13.22
CA ALA A 338 -28.13 24.12 12.10
C ALA A 338 -29.23 23.04 12.22
N GLY A 339 -29.25 22.25 13.30
CA GLY A 339 -30.23 21.20 13.54
C GLY A 339 -30.13 20.05 12.53
N LEU A 340 -28.92 19.65 12.12
CA LEU A 340 -28.72 18.51 11.21
C LEU A 340 -28.74 17.18 12.00
N ASP A 341 -29.85 16.91 12.69
CA ASP A 341 -29.98 15.83 13.67
C ASP A 341 -30.54 14.53 13.08
N GLU A 342 -30.79 14.47 11.77
CA GLU A 342 -31.38 13.29 11.15
C GLU A 342 -30.54 12.04 11.47
N PRO A 343 -31.16 10.97 12.01
CA PRO A 343 -30.45 9.74 12.32
C PRO A 343 -29.89 9.10 11.06
N THR A 344 -28.58 9.07 10.97
CA THR A 344 -27.86 8.51 9.82
C THR A 344 -27.24 7.18 10.22
N ARG A 345 -27.60 6.14 9.48
CA ARG A 345 -27.17 4.77 9.72
C ARG A 345 -25.77 4.55 9.14
N ILE A 346 -24.86 3.98 9.95
CA ILE A 346 -23.50 3.59 9.53
C ILE A 346 -23.34 2.10 9.74
N VAL A 347 -23.12 1.36 8.66
CA VAL A 347 -22.84 -0.07 8.70
C VAL A 347 -21.38 -0.35 8.41
N TYR A 348 -20.73 -1.13 9.24
CA TYR A 348 -19.37 -1.61 9.02
C TYR A 348 -19.13 -2.98 9.66
N PHE A 349 -18.01 -3.60 9.31
CA PHE A 349 -17.63 -4.91 9.82
C PHE A 349 -16.28 -4.86 10.52
N LYS A 350 -16.16 -5.60 11.62
CA LYS A 350 -14.90 -5.95 12.27
C LYS A 350 -14.83 -7.48 12.38
N GLY A 351 -14.00 -8.10 11.55
CA GLY A 351 -14.00 -9.55 11.38
C GLY A 351 -15.34 -10.03 10.77
N ASP A 352 -15.99 -10.95 11.45
CA ASP A 352 -17.29 -11.50 11.10
C ASP A 352 -18.49 -10.68 11.65
N LYS A 353 -18.23 -9.83 12.64
CA LYS A 353 -19.26 -9.03 13.33
C LYS A 353 -19.65 -7.81 12.53
N ARG A 354 -20.95 -7.67 12.30
CA ARG A 354 -21.58 -6.48 11.75
C ARG A 354 -21.87 -5.49 12.87
N PHE A 355 -21.55 -4.24 12.64
CA PHE A 355 -21.89 -3.10 13.47
C PHE A 355 -22.88 -2.22 12.70
N ASP A 356 -23.91 -1.79 13.39
CA ASP A 356 -25.03 -1.03 12.84
C ASP A 356 -25.28 0.11 13.83
N GLU A 357 -24.78 1.29 13.54
CA GLU A 357 -24.78 2.44 14.44
C GLU A 357 -25.58 3.58 13.82
N TYR A 358 -26.31 4.32 14.63
CA TYR A 358 -27.02 5.52 14.22
C TYR A 358 -26.37 6.72 14.89
N HIS A 359 -26.01 7.70 14.08
CA HIS A 359 -25.42 8.95 14.52
C HIS A 359 -26.26 10.13 14.00
N PRO A 360 -26.41 11.22 14.73
CA PRO A 360 -26.95 12.44 14.16
C PRO A 360 -26.05 12.87 13.01
N LYS A 361 -26.63 13.34 11.92
CA LYS A 361 -25.90 13.63 10.67
C LYS A 361 -24.74 14.59 10.87
N TRP A 362 -24.89 15.57 11.79
CA TRP A 362 -23.83 16.53 12.09
C TRP A 362 -22.53 15.88 12.58
N GLU A 363 -22.59 14.77 13.33
CA GLU A 363 -21.39 14.05 13.77
C GLU A 363 -20.57 13.47 12.60
N LEU A 364 -21.21 13.19 11.49
CA LEU A 364 -20.64 12.56 10.32
C LEU A 364 -20.12 13.55 9.29
N LEU A 365 -20.34 14.87 9.51
CA LEU A 365 -19.88 15.91 8.61
C LEU A 365 -18.36 15.98 8.56
N THR A 366 -17.86 16.07 7.35
CA THR A 366 -16.44 16.31 7.03
C THR A 366 -16.35 17.23 5.83
N THR A 367 -15.21 17.86 5.61
CA THR A 367 -14.96 18.68 4.43
C THR A 367 -15.26 17.95 3.12
N HIS A 368 -15.08 16.62 3.10
CA HIS A 368 -15.37 15.81 1.91
C HIS A 368 -16.87 15.68 1.61
N CYS A 369 -17.73 15.89 2.61
CA CYS A 369 -19.19 15.89 2.40
C CYS A 369 -19.62 17.01 1.45
N ALA A 370 -18.92 18.16 1.42
CA ALA A 370 -19.21 19.25 0.48
C ALA A 370 -19.18 18.78 -0.98
N ARG A 371 -18.12 18.08 -1.37
CA ARG A 371 -17.98 17.57 -2.74
C ARG A 371 -19.04 16.51 -3.06
N ARG A 372 -19.40 15.67 -2.09
CA ARG A 372 -20.49 14.69 -2.24
C ARG A 372 -21.82 15.38 -2.42
N THR A 373 -22.07 16.44 -1.64
CA THR A 373 -23.25 17.30 -1.77
C THR A 373 -23.34 17.90 -3.17
N PHE A 374 -22.24 18.48 -3.69
CA PHE A 374 -22.20 18.99 -5.05
C PHE A 374 -22.63 17.93 -6.07
N VAL A 375 -22.02 16.74 -6.02
CA VAL A 375 -22.28 15.68 -7.01
C VAL A 375 -23.74 15.23 -6.95
N VAL A 376 -24.26 14.93 -5.74
CA VAL A 376 -25.65 14.49 -5.58
C VAL A 376 -26.63 15.57 -6.02
N THR A 377 -26.40 16.83 -5.61
CA THR A 377 -27.23 17.97 -6.01
C THR A 377 -27.23 18.16 -7.52
N ALA A 378 -26.05 18.11 -8.17
CA ALA A 378 -25.95 18.25 -9.62
C ALA A 378 -26.71 17.14 -10.36
N LEU A 379 -26.62 15.88 -9.89
CA LEU A 379 -27.40 14.77 -10.43
C LEU A 379 -28.90 14.98 -10.22
N GLN A 380 -29.33 15.44 -9.05
CA GLN A 380 -30.73 15.76 -8.75
C GLN A 380 -31.30 16.88 -9.64
N LEU A 381 -30.45 17.85 -10.00
CA LEU A 381 -30.80 18.91 -10.96
C LEU A 381 -30.82 18.44 -12.42
N GLY A 382 -30.41 17.18 -12.69
CA GLY A 382 -30.40 16.63 -14.04
C GLY A 382 -29.19 17.04 -14.88
N ILE A 383 -28.12 17.52 -14.23
CA ILE A 383 -26.89 17.88 -14.93
C ILE A 383 -26.24 16.58 -15.45
N PRO A 384 -25.83 16.54 -16.74
CA PRO A 384 -25.18 15.34 -17.31
C PRO A 384 -23.90 14.94 -16.53
N VAL A 385 -23.73 13.64 -16.36
CA VAL A 385 -22.58 13.09 -15.58
C VAL A 385 -21.26 13.54 -16.18
N GLU A 386 -21.17 13.66 -17.50
CA GLU A 386 -19.97 14.11 -18.22
C GLU A 386 -19.57 15.53 -17.84
N VAL A 387 -20.53 16.42 -17.60
CA VAL A 387 -20.30 17.79 -17.13
C VAL A 387 -19.82 17.77 -15.68
N ILE A 388 -20.48 16.97 -14.82
CA ILE A 388 -20.11 16.81 -13.43
C ILE A 388 -18.67 16.27 -13.31
N ILE A 389 -18.28 15.31 -14.13
CA ILE A 389 -16.92 14.75 -14.17
C ILE A 389 -15.90 15.86 -14.49
N ARG A 390 -16.17 16.75 -15.43
CA ARG A 390 -15.29 17.89 -15.79
C ARG A 390 -15.07 18.85 -14.63
N TRP A 391 -16.12 19.22 -13.89
CA TRP A 391 -16.01 20.10 -12.72
C TRP A 391 -15.32 19.42 -11.53
N THR A 392 -15.55 18.12 -11.38
CA THR A 392 -15.02 17.38 -10.24
C THR A 392 -13.62 16.83 -10.49
N GLY A 393 -13.14 16.72 -11.74
CA GLY A 393 -11.89 16.07 -12.08
C GLY A 393 -11.88 14.59 -11.65
N HIS A 394 -12.99 13.85 -11.85
CA HIS A 394 -13.01 12.41 -11.71
C HIS A 394 -12.45 11.77 -12.98
N SER A 395 -11.54 10.79 -12.81
CA SER A 395 -10.88 10.12 -13.92
C SER A 395 -11.76 9.13 -14.68
N SER A 396 -12.90 8.73 -14.10
CA SER A 396 -13.78 7.72 -14.71
C SER A 396 -15.21 7.81 -14.21
N TYR A 397 -16.13 7.28 -15.02
CA TYR A 397 -17.54 7.09 -14.65
C TYR A 397 -17.71 6.17 -13.43
N GLU A 398 -16.82 5.19 -13.24
CA GLU A 398 -16.85 4.29 -12.08
C GLU A 398 -16.86 5.05 -10.74
N ALA A 399 -16.16 6.19 -10.67
CA ALA A 399 -16.15 7.04 -9.49
C ALA A 399 -17.52 7.70 -9.21
N MET A 400 -18.39 7.79 -10.22
CA MET A 400 -19.73 8.41 -10.12
C MET A 400 -20.83 7.40 -9.77
N LYS A 401 -20.63 6.10 -10.07
CA LYS A 401 -21.64 5.06 -9.84
C LYS A 401 -22.30 5.08 -8.45
N PRO A 402 -21.55 5.26 -7.33
CA PRO A 402 -22.16 5.29 -6.01
C PRO A 402 -23.14 6.44 -5.81
N TYR A 403 -22.92 7.58 -6.48
CA TYR A 403 -23.79 8.75 -6.40
C TYR A 403 -25.03 8.59 -7.27
N VAL A 404 -24.88 8.02 -8.47
CA VAL A 404 -26.00 7.74 -9.37
C VAL A 404 -26.99 6.78 -8.71
N ALA A 405 -26.50 5.79 -7.94
CA ALA A 405 -27.34 4.84 -7.21
C ALA A 405 -28.21 5.48 -6.11
N ILE A 406 -27.83 6.67 -5.60
CA ILE A 406 -28.57 7.38 -4.54
C ILE A 406 -29.77 8.14 -5.12
N VAL A 407 -29.72 8.55 -6.39
CA VAL A 407 -30.72 9.42 -7.00
C VAL A 407 -31.79 8.57 -7.73
N ASP A 408 -32.54 7.72 -6.96
CA ASP A 408 -33.60 6.89 -7.52
C ASP A 408 -34.73 7.72 -8.19
N ASP A 409 -35.02 8.92 -7.69
CA ASP A 409 -36.01 9.82 -8.30
C ASP A 409 -35.61 10.34 -9.69
N LEU A 410 -34.32 10.30 -10.01
CA LEU A 410 -33.85 10.68 -11.35
C LEU A 410 -34.40 9.71 -12.40
N LYS A 411 -34.39 8.41 -12.13
CA LYS A 411 -34.93 7.40 -13.06
C LYS A 411 -36.40 7.61 -13.36
N LYS A 412 -37.22 7.87 -12.32
CA LYS A 412 -38.64 8.13 -12.46
C LYS A 412 -38.88 9.41 -13.26
N ARG A 413 -38.15 10.48 -12.94
CA ARG A 413 -38.28 11.77 -13.63
C ARG A 413 -37.84 11.67 -15.09
N GLU A 414 -36.76 10.98 -15.40
CA GLU A 414 -36.31 10.78 -16.79
C GLU A 414 -37.27 9.90 -17.58
N MET A 415 -37.82 8.84 -16.96
CA MET A 415 -38.86 8.01 -17.59
C MET A 415 -40.15 8.82 -17.88
N ASN A 416 -40.51 9.73 -16.99
CA ASN A 416 -41.73 10.57 -17.19
C ASN A 416 -41.59 11.52 -18.40
N LYS A 417 -40.41 11.80 -18.91
CA LYS A 417 -40.22 12.58 -20.14
C LYS A 417 -40.78 11.84 -21.36
N PHE A 418 -40.81 10.51 -21.35
CA PHE A 418 -41.47 9.72 -22.41
C PHE A 418 -42.98 9.90 -22.45
N ASN A 419 -43.60 10.33 -21.33
CA ASN A 419 -45.04 10.63 -21.31
C ASN A 419 -45.37 11.94 -22.05
N LEU A 420 -44.36 12.70 -22.51
CA LEU A 420 -44.53 13.91 -23.32
C LEU A 420 -44.53 13.64 -24.84
N LEU A 421 -44.31 12.34 -25.22
CA LEU A 421 -44.38 11.85 -26.60
C LEU A 421 -45.79 11.41 -26.93
#